data_e2372c4514d480e2fe7b6a0b392244f4
#
_entry.id   e2372c4514d480e2fe7b6a0b392244f4
#
_cell.length_a   1.000
_cell.length_b   1.000
_cell.length_c   1.000
_cell.angle_alpha   90.00
_cell.angle_beta   90.00
_cell.angle_gamma   90.00
#
_symmetry.space_group_name_H-M   'P 1'
#
loop_
_entity.id
_entity.type
_entity.pdbx_description
1 polymer ?
#
loop_
_entity_poly.entity_id
_entity_poly.type
_entity_poly.pdbx_seq_one_letter_code
_entity_poly.pdbx_strand_id
1 'polypeptide(L)'
;MGAHLSWAYTDKVKDHFMNPRNVLTDDHYDHDGQGIVGNIQCGDEMMVLIKVDNGKGIITDCKWKTYGCASAIASTSVMSEMVKGMTLDEAFNISPKAIAGELGQLPDHKIHCSVLGDKALRAAINDYYRRNGMPGKVVQEQARIICKCMNVTDHEIEEAVLDGARTFLELQERTKMSTVCGKCKDDADTLLRVYIKKHFSRA
;
A
#
# COMPACT_ATOMS: atom_id res chain seq x y z
N MET A 1 -25.64 6.56 27.97
CA MET A 1 -24.22 6.89 27.96
C MET A 1 -23.68 6.58 26.60
N GLY A 2 -23.54 7.62 25.75
CA GLY A 2 -23.11 7.46 24.35
C GLY A 2 -21.63 7.11 24.30
N ALA A 3 -21.31 6.00 23.63
CA ALA A 3 -19.95 5.69 23.26
C ALA A 3 -19.48 6.78 22.29
N HIS A 4 -18.69 7.74 22.75
CA HIS A 4 -17.88 8.60 21.93
C HIS A 4 -16.89 7.70 21.19
N LEU A 5 -17.23 7.30 19.98
CA LEU A 5 -16.26 6.86 18.99
C LEU A 5 -15.37 8.06 18.68
N SER A 6 -14.35 8.28 19.48
CA SER A 6 -13.32 9.28 19.15
C SER A 6 -12.55 8.74 17.95
N TRP A 7 -12.90 9.22 16.79
CA TRP A 7 -12.10 9.15 15.56
C TRP A 7 -10.86 10.05 15.76
N ALA A 8 -10.08 9.75 16.77
CA ALA A 8 -8.91 10.55 17.06
C ALA A 8 -7.76 10.09 16.18
N TYR A 9 -7.70 10.64 14.97
CA TYR A 9 -6.43 10.70 14.28
C TYR A 9 -5.41 11.40 15.20
N THR A 10 -4.20 10.88 15.23
CA THR A 10 -3.09 11.53 15.94
C THR A 10 -2.88 12.93 15.38
N ASP A 11 -2.26 13.81 16.15
CA ASP A 11 -1.96 15.17 15.67
C ASP A 11 -1.03 15.11 14.46
N LYS A 12 -0.18 14.10 14.36
CA LYS A 12 0.69 13.88 13.19
C LYS A 12 -0.10 13.49 11.93
N VAL A 13 -1.14 12.67 12.05
CA VAL A 13 -2.05 12.37 10.93
C VAL A 13 -2.78 13.65 10.49
N LYS A 14 -3.29 14.44 11.43
CA LYS A 14 -3.95 15.71 11.12
C LYS A 14 -3.01 16.68 10.42
N ASP A 15 -1.77 16.82 10.90
CA ASP A 15 -0.78 17.70 10.30
C ASP A 15 -0.43 17.27 8.87
N HIS A 16 -0.11 16.00 8.62
CA HIS A 16 0.17 15.48 7.28
C HIS A 16 -1.03 15.55 6.33
N PHE A 17 -2.26 15.53 6.86
CA PHE A 17 -3.46 15.72 6.06
C PHE A 17 -3.70 17.21 5.70
N MET A 18 -3.57 18.11 6.67
CA MET A 18 -3.85 19.54 6.48
C MET A 18 -2.70 20.25 5.74
N ASN A 19 -1.48 19.81 5.96
CA ASN A 19 -0.25 20.36 5.39
C ASN A 19 0.57 19.24 4.69
N PRO A 20 0.05 18.61 3.62
CA PRO A 20 0.71 17.48 3.00
C PRO A 20 2.05 17.88 2.36
N ARG A 21 3.08 17.07 2.61
CA ARG A 21 4.44 17.27 2.08
C ARG A 21 4.58 16.62 0.72
N ASN A 22 5.42 17.23 -0.11
CA ASN A 22 5.84 16.67 -1.40
C ASN A 22 4.71 16.37 -2.40
N VAL A 23 3.56 17.03 -2.25
CA VAL A 23 2.46 16.91 -3.23
C VAL A 23 2.96 17.37 -4.60
N LEU A 24 2.61 16.65 -5.65
CA LEU A 24 2.87 17.05 -7.02
C LEU A 24 1.97 18.23 -7.39
N THR A 25 2.59 19.38 -7.65
CA THR A 25 1.90 20.63 -8.04
C THR A 25 2.23 21.04 -9.48
N ASP A 26 3.26 20.43 -10.06
CA ASP A 26 3.71 20.70 -11.43
C ASP A 26 3.55 19.42 -12.27
N ASP A 27 2.66 19.46 -13.24
CA ASP A 27 2.41 18.32 -14.15
C ASP A 27 3.60 18.03 -15.10
N HIS A 28 4.58 18.94 -15.18
CA HIS A 28 5.83 18.77 -15.95
C HIS A 28 7.02 18.34 -15.06
N TYR A 29 6.75 17.85 -13.84
CA TYR A 29 7.80 17.39 -12.95
C TYR A 29 8.62 16.26 -13.57
N ASP A 30 9.90 16.53 -13.82
CA ASP A 30 10.85 15.55 -14.31
C ASP A 30 11.12 14.46 -13.26
N HIS A 31 11.06 13.19 -13.66
CA HIS A 31 11.16 12.03 -12.76
C HIS A 31 11.85 10.85 -13.44
N ASP A 32 12.50 10.02 -12.66
CA ASP A 32 13.22 8.84 -13.10
C ASP A 32 12.37 7.56 -13.03
N GLY A 33 11.34 7.55 -12.19
CA GLY A 33 10.39 6.44 -12.07
C GLY A 33 9.01 6.89 -11.66
N GLN A 34 7.97 6.23 -12.19
CA GLN A 34 6.56 6.51 -11.96
C GLN A 34 5.81 5.24 -11.56
N GLY A 35 5.01 5.32 -10.50
CA GLY A 35 4.07 4.27 -10.13
C GLY A 35 2.67 4.80 -9.98
N ILE A 36 1.69 4.12 -10.59
CA ILE A 36 0.27 4.42 -10.46
C ILE A 36 -0.43 3.15 -9.99
N VAL A 37 -1.18 3.25 -8.91
CA VAL A 37 -1.94 2.15 -8.33
C VAL A 37 -3.33 2.67 -7.96
N GLY A 38 -4.36 1.94 -8.37
CA GLY A 38 -5.74 2.22 -8.01
C GLY A 38 -6.36 1.10 -7.20
N ASN A 39 -7.33 1.43 -6.34
CA ASN A 39 -8.21 0.47 -5.71
C ASN A 39 -9.64 0.72 -6.18
N ILE A 40 -10.17 -0.20 -7.00
CA ILE A 40 -11.50 -0.07 -7.63
C ILE A 40 -12.61 -0.08 -6.57
N GLN A 41 -12.40 -0.74 -5.43
CA GLN A 41 -13.43 -0.89 -4.39
C GLN A 41 -13.67 0.40 -3.61
N CYS A 42 -12.61 1.16 -3.32
CA CYS A 42 -12.73 2.45 -2.62
C CYS A 42 -12.62 3.67 -3.55
N GLY A 43 -12.33 3.47 -4.83
CA GLY A 43 -12.18 4.54 -5.81
C GLY A 43 -10.92 5.38 -5.64
N ASP A 44 -10.01 4.95 -4.77
CA ASP A 44 -8.76 5.64 -4.50
C ASP A 44 -7.72 5.34 -5.59
N GLU A 45 -7.05 6.37 -6.08
CA GLU A 45 -5.88 6.26 -6.96
C GLU A 45 -4.69 6.96 -6.33
N MET A 46 -3.51 6.35 -6.46
CA MET A 46 -2.26 6.87 -5.97
C MET A 46 -1.20 6.88 -7.07
N MET A 47 -0.63 8.05 -7.33
CA MET A 47 0.54 8.22 -8.19
C MET A 47 1.73 8.64 -7.34
N VAL A 48 2.88 7.99 -7.56
CA VAL A 48 4.17 8.31 -6.95
C VAL A 48 5.21 8.49 -8.05
N LEU A 49 5.97 9.58 -7.97
CA LEU A 49 7.09 9.92 -8.84
C LEU A 49 8.36 10.02 -8.00
N ILE A 50 9.45 9.40 -8.45
CA ILE A 50 10.73 9.43 -7.76
C ILE A 50 11.83 10.03 -8.65
N LYS A 51 12.76 10.76 -8.01
CA LYS A 51 14.07 11.11 -8.56
C LYS A 51 15.16 10.30 -7.87
N VAL A 52 16.14 9.83 -8.63
CA VAL A 52 17.18 8.94 -8.15
C VAL A 52 18.54 9.50 -8.52
N ASP A 53 19.46 9.54 -7.56
CA ASP A 53 20.89 9.72 -7.85
C ASP A 53 21.42 8.41 -8.46
N ASN A 54 21.61 8.41 -9.78
CA ASN A 54 22.02 7.22 -10.53
C ASN A 54 23.42 6.69 -10.09
N GLY A 55 24.28 7.55 -9.53
CA GLY A 55 25.62 7.14 -9.04
C GLY A 55 25.55 6.38 -7.73
N LYS A 56 24.55 6.66 -6.91
CA LYS A 56 24.40 6.08 -5.55
C LYS A 56 23.20 5.16 -5.42
N GLY A 57 22.25 5.20 -6.35
CA GLY A 57 20.99 4.46 -6.24
C GLY A 57 20.10 4.93 -5.08
N ILE A 58 20.15 6.22 -4.75
CA ILE A 58 19.44 6.84 -3.62
C ILE A 58 18.31 7.70 -4.15
N ILE A 59 17.13 7.63 -3.52
CA ILE A 59 15.99 8.51 -3.82
C ILE A 59 16.31 9.92 -3.32
N THR A 60 16.42 10.86 -4.25
CA THR A 60 16.70 12.28 -3.95
C THR A 60 15.44 13.10 -3.77
N ASP A 61 14.35 12.74 -4.45
CA ASP A 61 13.05 13.37 -4.28
C ASP A 61 11.92 12.36 -4.54
N CYS A 62 10.78 12.62 -3.90
CA CYS A 62 9.57 11.81 -4.05
C CYS A 62 8.36 12.73 -4.09
N LYS A 63 7.63 12.74 -5.19
CA LYS A 63 6.38 13.49 -5.37
C LYS A 63 5.22 12.54 -5.53
N TRP A 64 4.03 13.00 -5.17
CA TRP A 64 2.83 12.15 -5.25
C TRP A 64 1.57 12.97 -5.48
N LYS A 65 0.55 12.29 -6.01
CA LYS A 65 -0.80 12.81 -6.19
C LYS A 65 -1.80 11.70 -5.90
N THR A 66 -2.90 12.01 -5.23
CA THR A 66 -3.96 11.03 -4.93
C THR A 66 -5.33 11.68 -4.94
N TYR A 67 -6.35 10.86 -5.21
CA TYR A 67 -7.76 11.18 -5.03
C TYR A 67 -8.35 10.45 -3.82
N GLY A 68 -7.48 9.90 -2.95
CA GLY A 68 -7.86 9.07 -1.81
C GLY A 68 -8.29 9.85 -0.57
N CYS A 69 -8.59 9.10 0.48
CA CYS A 69 -9.08 9.61 1.76
C CYS A 69 -7.97 10.33 2.58
N ALA A 70 -8.36 10.98 3.68
CA ALA A 70 -7.42 11.69 4.57
C ALA A 70 -6.27 10.81 5.07
N SER A 71 -6.52 9.51 5.33
CA SER A 71 -5.49 8.56 5.72
C SER A 71 -4.51 8.25 4.58
N ALA A 72 -4.99 8.17 3.32
CA ALA A 72 -4.14 7.98 2.15
C ALA A 72 -3.22 9.20 1.93
N ILE A 73 -3.77 10.42 2.07
CA ILE A 73 -3.01 11.66 2.00
C ILE A 73 -1.93 11.70 3.08
N ALA A 74 -2.30 11.46 4.34
CA ALA A 74 -1.35 11.51 5.46
C ALA A 74 -0.26 10.44 5.35
N SER A 75 -0.63 9.20 4.99
CA SER A 75 0.31 8.09 4.83
C SER A 75 1.31 8.35 3.71
N THR A 76 0.85 8.84 2.56
CA THR A 76 1.74 9.10 1.43
C THR A 76 2.59 10.33 1.68
N SER A 77 2.05 11.34 2.36
CA SER A 77 2.81 12.51 2.79
C SER A 77 4.00 12.12 3.66
N VAL A 78 3.79 11.33 4.72
CA VAL A 78 4.89 10.88 5.59
C VAL A 78 5.84 9.92 4.87
N MET A 79 5.33 8.97 4.06
CA MET A 79 6.13 8.07 3.26
C MET A 79 7.09 8.84 2.33
N SER A 80 6.60 9.89 1.68
CA SER A 80 7.39 10.71 0.76
C SER A 80 8.56 11.43 1.44
N GLU A 81 8.47 11.71 2.73
CA GLU A 81 9.59 12.23 3.53
C GLU A 81 10.55 11.11 3.94
N MET A 82 10.00 9.97 4.39
CA MET A 82 10.80 8.82 4.85
C MET A 82 11.74 8.27 3.77
N VAL A 83 11.28 8.20 2.51
CA VAL A 83 12.04 7.55 1.43
C VAL A 83 13.16 8.42 0.86
N LYS A 84 13.16 9.72 1.12
CA LYS A 84 14.27 10.61 0.69
C LYS A 84 15.55 10.26 1.45
N GLY A 85 16.61 10.02 0.70
CA GLY A 85 17.90 9.59 1.22
C GLY A 85 18.04 8.07 1.38
N MET A 86 16.97 7.29 1.22
CA MET A 86 17.04 5.83 1.20
C MET A 86 17.57 5.32 -0.14
N THR A 87 18.24 4.18 -0.11
CA THR A 87 18.51 3.41 -1.33
C THR A 87 17.20 2.85 -1.90
N LEU A 88 17.20 2.54 -3.20
CA LEU A 88 16.05 1.92 -3.85
C LEU A 88 15.62 0.60 -3.17
N ASP A 89 16.59 -0.19 -2.70
CA ASP A 89 16.33 -1.46 -2.02
C ASP A 89 15.70 -1.25 -0.63
N GLU A 90 16.16 -0.27 0.14
CA GLU A 90 15.57 0.09 1.43
C GLU A 90 14.14 0.61 1.25
N ALA A 91 13.93 1.52 0.30
CA ALA A 91 12.62 2.10 -0.01
C ALA A 91 11.63 1.04 -0.54
N PHE A 92 12.11 0.07 -1.34
CA PHE A 92 11.28 -1.03 -1.83
C PHE A 92 10.77 -1.93 -0.70
N ASN A 93 11.53 -2.05 0.38
CA ASN A 93 11.21 -2.89 1.54
C ASN A 93 10.52 -2.13 2.69
N ILE A 94 10.16 -0.85 2.49
CA ILE A 94 9.39 -0.12 3.49
C ILE A 94 8.04 -0.81 3.68
N SER A 95 7.60 -0.95 4.93
CA SER A 95 6.33 -1.62 5.20
C SER A 95 5.21 -0.63 5.48
N PRO A 96 3.94 -0.94 5.12
CA PRO A 96 2.79 -0.15 5.52
C PRO A 96 2.73 0.09 7.03
N LYS A 97 3.20 -0.87 7.82
CA LYS A 97 3.29 -0.77 9.28
C LYS A 97 4.31 0.28 9.73
N ALA A 98 5.45 0.39 9.05
CA ALA A 98 6.43 1.43 9.34
C ALA A 98 5.87 2.82 9.04
N ILE A 99 5.17 2.97 7.91
CA ILE A 99 4.48 4.21 7.53
C ILE A 99 3.42 4.59 8.56
N ALA A 100 2.55 3.63 8.95
CA ALA A 100 1.52 3.86 9.96
C ALA A 100 2.12 4.16 11.34
N GLY A 101 3.23 3.50 11.71
CA GLY A 101 3.97 3.74 12.94
C GLY A 101 4.52 5.15 13.02
N GLU A 102 5.05 5.68 11.92
CA GLU A 102 5.56 7.04 11.84
C GLU A 102 4.45 8.09 12.05
N LEU A 103 3.21 7.78 11.67
CA LEU A 103 2.03 8.61 11.93
C LEU A 103 1.49 8.50 13.36
N GLY A 104 2.11 7.69 14.23
CA GLY A 104 1.64 7.42 15.59
C GLY A 104 0.44 6.48 15.63
N GLN A 105 0.37 5.56 14.69
CA GLN A 105 -0.65 4.56 14.38
C GLN A 105 -1.89 5.11 13.63
N LEU A 106 -2.36 4.31 12.71
CA LEU A 106 -3.66 4.48 12.05
C LEU A 106 -4.66 3.48 12.64
N PRO A 107 -5.96 3.81 12.64
CA PRO A 107 -6.99 2.81 12.94
C PRO A 107 -6.86 1.60 12.02
N ASP A 108 -7.07 0.38 12.53
CA ASP A 108 -6.87 -0.87 11.79
C ASP A 108 -7.57 -0.90 10.43
N HIS A 109 -8.79 -0.36 10.35
CA HIS A 109 -9.56 -0.25 9.11
C HIS A 109 -9.04 0.82 8.13
N LYS A 110 -7.96 1.55 8.47
CA LYS A 110 -7.30 2.56 7.62
C LYS A 110 -5.87 2.18 7.24
N ILE A 111 -5.39 1.00 7.65
CA ILE A 111 -4.06 0.50 7.26
C ILE A 111 -3.95 0.29 5.75
N HIS A 112 -5.05 -0.10 5.07
CA HIS A 112 -5.06 -0.24 3.61
C HIS A 112 -4.64 1.04 2.87
N CYS A 113 -4.88 2.23 3.44
CA CYS A 113 -4.48 3.50 2.84
C CYS A 113 -2.94 3.65 2.78
N SER A 114 -2.21 3.10 3.77
CA SER A 114 -0.73 3.09 3.74
C SER A 114 -0.18 2.05 2.76
N VAL A 115 -0.93 0.98 2.49
CA VAL A 115 -0.57 -0.04 1.48
C VAL A 115 -0.64 0.52 0.07
N LEU A 116 -1.59 1.41 -0.22
CA LEU A 116 -1.70 2.03 -1.55
C LEU A 116 -0.45 2.85 -1.90
N GLY A 117 0.05 3.64 -0.95
CA GLY A 117 1.31 4.40 -1.10
C GLY A 117 2.53 3.49 -1.30
N ASP A 118 2.65 2.43 -0.49
CA ASP A 118 3.72 1.43 -0.60
C ASP A 118 3.71 0.74 -1.98
N LYS A 119 2.55 0.25 -2.45
CA LYS A 119 2.41 -0.35 -3.78
C LYS A 119 2.79 0.63 -4.89
N ALA A 120 2.38 1.89 -4.81
CA ALA A 120 2.71 2.91 -5.81
C ALA A 120 4.22 3.24 -5.80
N LEU A 121 4.87 3.29 -4.64
CA LEU A 121 6.32 3.46 -4.52
C LEU A 121 7.08 2.29 -5.15
N ARG A 122 6.70 1.05 -4.87
CA ARG A 122 7.30 -0.14 -5.49
C ARG A 122 7.13 -0.15 -7.00
N ALA A 123 5.97 0.25 -7.49
CA ALA A 123 5.72 0.40 -8.92
C ALA A 123 6.65 1.46 -9.54
N ALA A 124 6.88 2.60 -8.87
CA ALA A 124 7.80 3.64 -9.32
C ALA A 124 9.26 3.16 -9.35
N ILE A 125 9.70 2.40 -8.34
CA ILE A 125 11.05 1.80 -8.32
C ILE A 125 11.20 0.78 -9.45
N ASN A 126 10.21 -0.06 -9.68
CA ASN A 126 10.21 -1.02 -10.78
C ASN A 126 10.23 -0.33 -12.16
N ASP A 127 9.54 0.80 -12.30
CA ASP A 127 9.56 1.61 -13.52
C ASP A 127 10.96 2.22 -13.75
N TYR A 128 11.58 2.75 -12.70
CA TYR A 128 12.98 3.19 -12.74
C TYR A 128 13.92 2.07 -13.24
N TYR A 129 13.82 0.86 -12.70
CA TYR A 129 14.65 -0.27 -13.15
C TYR A 129 14.42 -0.62 -14.60
N ARG A 130 13.16 -0.58 -15.10
CA ARG A 130 12.85 -0.83 -16.52
C ARG A 130 13.46 0.25 -17.43
N ARG A 131 13.30 1.52 -17.08
CA ARG A 131 13.82 2.66 -17.86
C ARG A 131 15.35 2.66 -17.94
N ASN A 132 16.02 2.16 -16.90
CA ASN A 132 17.49 2.10 -16.84
C ASN A 132 18.08 0.76 -17.31
N GLY A 133 17.31 -0.10 -17.98
CA GLY A 133 17.81 -1.35 -18.56
C GLY A 133 18.23 -2.40 -17.52
N MET A 134 17.61 -2.38 -16.33
CA MET A 134 17.88 -3.32 -15.23
C MET A 134 16.70 -4.29 -14.99
N PRO A 135 16.25 -5.06 -16.00
CA PRO A 135 15.07 -5.92 -15.86
C PRO A 135 15.23 -7.00 -14.78
N GLY A 136 16.46 -7.42 -14.49
CA GLY A 136 16.76 -8.40 -13.44
C GLY A 136 16.53 -7.89 -12.02
N LYS A 137 16.37 -6.57 -11.82
CA LYS A 137 16.03 -5.96 -10.53
C LYS A 137 14.53 -5.71 -10.36
N VAL A 138 13.76 -5.86 -11.44
CA VAL A 138 12.30 -5.66 -11.38
C VAL A 138 11.67 -6.79 -10.57
N VAL A 139 11.10 -6.46 -9.43
CA VAL A 139 10.36 -7.42 -8.60
C VAL A 139 8.93 -7.48 -9.11
N GLN A 140 8.57 -8.60 -9.75
CA GLN A 140 7.19 -8.88 -10.12
C GLN A 140 6.51 -9.59 -8.97
N GLU A 141 5.58 -8.92 -8.31
CA GLU A 141 4.61 -9.60 -7.44
C GLU A 141 3.63 -10.35 -8.36
N GLN A 142 3.95 -11.61 -8.67
CA GLN A 142 3.04 -12.45 -9.45
C GLN A 142 1.89 -12.87 -8.55
N ALA A 143 0.69 -12.38 -8.87
CA ALA A 143 -0.52 -12.82 -8.21
C ALA A 143 -0.76 -14.32 -8.46
N ARG A 144 -0.81 -15.10 -7.40
CA ARG A 144 -1.07 -16.53 -7.45
C ARG A 144 -2.56 -16.81 -7.34
N ILE A 145 -3.16 -17.51 -8.32
CA ILE A 145 -4.56 -17.91 -8.24
C ILE A 145 -4.74 -18.97 -7.15
N ILE A 146 -5.51 -18.65 -6.13
CA ILE A 146 -5.86 -19.51 -4.99
C ILE A 146 -7.19 -20.21 -5.26
N CYS A 147 -8.21 -19.46 -5.64
CA CYS A 147 -9.51 -20.02 -6.00
C CYS A 147 -9.68 -20.07 -7.52
N LYS A 148 -9.48 -21.25 -8.12
CA LYS A 148 -9.60 -21.44 -9.57
C LYS A 148 -11.02 -21.25 -10.10
N CYS A 149 -12.06 -21.58 -9.30
CA CYS A 149 -13.45 -21.46 -9.73
C CYS A 149 -13.93 -20.00 -9.82
N MET A 150 -13.43 -19.15 -8.92
CA MET A 150 -13.81 -17.74 -8.83
C MET A 150 -12.69 -16.82 -9.30
N ASN A 151 -11.56 -17.38 -9.77
CA ASN A 151 -10.35 -16.68 -10.21
C ASN A 151 -9.80 -15.69 -9.16
N VAL A 152 -9.90 -16.04 -7.86
CA VAL A 152 -9.42 -15.19 -6.76
C VAL A 152 -7.94 -15.47 -6.50
N THR A 153 -7.17 -14.41 -6.43
CA THR A 153 -5.73 -14.41 -6.19
C THR A 153 -5.38 -14.21 -4.71
N ASP A 154 -4.13 -14.48 -4.35
CA ASP A 154 -3.58 -14.15 -3.03
C ASP A 154 -3.60 -12.63 -2.74
N HIS A 155 -3.42 -11.78 -3.77
CA HIS A 155 -3.54 -10.33 -3.62
C HIS A 155 -4.96 -9.89 -3.26
N GLU A 156 -6.00 -10.48 -3.87
CA GLU A 156 -7.39 -10.18 -3.52
C GLU A 156 -7.74 -10.67 -2.11
N ILE A 157 -7.12 -11.76 -1.64
CA ILE A 157 -7.23 -12.18 -0.23
C ILE A 157 -6.57 -11.15 0.69
N GLU A 158 -5.37 -10.68 0.35
CA GLU A 158 -4.67 -9.65 1.11
C GLU A 158 -5.49 -8.34 1.18
N GLU A 159 -6.05 -7.90 0.05
CA GLU A 159 -6.92 -6.72 0.00
C GLU A 159 -8.17 -6.89 0.87
N ALA A 160 -8.84 -8.04 0.80
CA ALA A 160 -9.98 -8.31 1.65
C ALA A 160 -9.63 -8.28 3.16
N VAL A 161 -8.43 -8.75 3.53
CA VAL A 161 -7.91 -8.66 4.90
C VAL A 161 -7.64 -7.20 5.29
N LEU A 162 -7.06 -6.41 4.41
CA LEU A 162 -6.82 -4.97 4.64
C LEU A 162 -8.14 -4.21 4.80
N ASP A 163 -9.16 -4.59 4.04
CA ASP A 163 -10.52 -4.03 4.12
C ASP A 163 -11.31 -4.55 5.33
N GLY A 164 -10.69 -5.33 6.20
CA GLY A 164 -11.24 -5.71 7.49
C GLY A 164 -11.77 -7.14 7.58
N ALA A 165 -11.57 -8.01 6.59
CA ALA A 165 -11.87 -9.43 6.77
C ALA A 165 -10.96 -10.06 7.83
N ARG A 166 -11.55 -10.71 8.84
CA ARG A 166 -10.84 -11.37 9.95
C ARG A 166 -11.21 -12.84 10.07
N THR A 167 -12.30 -13.25 9.43
CA THR A 167 -12.79 -14.62 9.41
C THR A 167 -12.87 -15.12 7.96
N PHE A 168 -12.85 -16.44 7.79
CA PHE A 168 -13.03 -17.05 6.48
C PHE A 168 -14.41 -16.68 5.87
N LEU A 169 -15.44 -16.54 6.68
CA LEU A 169 -16.77 -16.16 6.21
C LEU A 169 -16.77 -14.74 5.60
N GLU A 170 -16.18 -13.77 6.29
CA GLU A 170 -16.04 -12.40 5.78
C GLU A 170 -15.18 -12.34 4.51
N LEU A 171 -14.10 -13.15 4.44
CA LEU A 171 -13.29 -13.29 3.25
C LEU A 171 -14.12 -13.85 2.08
N GLN A 172 -14.92 -14.88 2.33
CA GLN A 172 -15.80 -15.49 1.33
C GLN A 172 -16.90 -14.54 0.86
N GLU A 173 -17.49 -13.76 1.76
CA GLU A 173 -18.50 -12.76 1.42
C GLU A 173 -17.94 -11.70 0.46
N ARG A 174 -16.71 -11.26 0.67
CA ARG A 174 -16.04 -10.23 -0.14
C ARG A 174 -15.57 -10.75 -1.49
N THR A 175 -14.90 -11.91 -1.50
CA THR A 175 -14.21 -12.45 -2.68
C THR A 175 -15.01 -13.48 -3.44
N LYS A 176 -16.09 -14.01 -2.85
CA LYS A 176 -16.87 -15.16 -3.35
C LYS A 176 -16.07 -16.44 -3.51
N MET A 177 -14.84 -16.49 -3.00
CA MET A 177 -14.01 -17.67 -3.06
C MET A 177 -14.63 -18.87 -2.32
N SER A 178 -14.27 -20.08 -2.74
CA SER A 178 -14.72 -21.34 -2.09
C SER A 178 -16.24 -21.57 -2.12
N THR A 179 -17.03 -20.78 -2.86
CA THR A 179 -18.49 -20.94 -2.95
C THR A 179 -18.92 -22.05 -3.91
N VAL A 180 -18.05 -22.50 -4.83
CA VAL A 180 -18.37 -23.51 -5.84
C VAL A 180 -17.88 -24.90 -5.42
N CYS A 181 -16.56 -25.15 -5.38
CA CYS A 181 -16.01 -26.49 -5.12
C CYS A 181 -15.43 -26.69 -3.71
N GLY A 182 -15.22 -25.62 -2.96
CA GLY A 182 -14.69 -25.63 -1.60
C GLY A 182 -13.20 -26.02 -1.46
N LYS A 183 -12.52 -26.45 -2.52
CA LYS A 183 -11.15 -27.01 -2.44
C LYS A 183 -10.08 -26.03 -1.99
N CYS A 184 -10.29 -24.72 -2.18
CA CYS A 184 -9.34 -23.68 -1.81
C CYS A 184 -9.51 -23.16 -0.37
N LYS A 185 -10.41 -23.76 0.43
CA LYS A 185 -10.75 -23.26 1.78
C LYS A 185 -9.54 -23.23 2.71
N ASP A 186 -8.78 -24.31 2.77
CA ASP A 186 -7.65 -24.45 3.70
C ASP A 186 -6.50 -23.52 3.32
N ASP A 187 -6.21 -23.40 2.02
CA ASP A 187 -5.22 -22.45 1.49
C ASP A 187 -5.62 -20.99 1.81
N ALA A 188 -6.90 -20.69 1.61
CA ALA A 188 -7.45 -19.36 1.88
C ALA A 188 -7.42 -19.00 3.36
N ASP A 189 -7.79 -19.91 4.25
CA ASP A 189 -7.74 -19.70 5.70
C ASP A 189 -6.29 -19.53 6.20
N THR A 190 -5.36 -20.27 5.60
CA THR A 190 -3.94 -20.11 5.87
C THR A 190 -3.44 -18.72 5.48
N LEU A 191 -3.76 -18.26 4.27
CA LEU A 191 -3.37 -16.93 3.78
C LEU A 191 -4.04 -15.82 4.59
N LEU A 192 -5.32 -15.98 4.94
CA LEU A 192 -6.04 -15.06 5.81
C LEU A 192 -5.25 -14.82 7.12
N ARG A 193 -4.84 -15.90 7.79
CA ARG A 193 -4.05 -15.81 9.03
C ARG A 193 -2.67 -15.15 8.81
N VAL A 194 -2.01 -15.50 7.72
CA VAL A 194 -0.70 -14.91 7.34
C VAL A 194 -0.84 -13.39 7.16
N TYR A 195 -1.84 -12.94 6.41
CA TYR A 195 -2.04 -11.52 6.14
C TYR A 195 -2.54 -10.75 7.36
N ILE A 196 -3.41 -11.35 8.19
CA ILE A 196 -3.77 -10.75 9.49
C ILE A 196 -2.51 -10.55 10.35
N LYS A 197 -1.64 -11.56 10.42
CA LYS A 197 -0.38 -11.45 11.17
C LYS A 197 0.55 -10.39 10.55
N LYS A 198 0.67 -10.34 9.25
CA LYS A 198 1.52 -9.39 8.52
C LYS A 198 1.13 -7.95 8.81
N HIS A 199 -0.17 -7.64 8.77
CA HIS A 199 -0.66 -6.26 8.80
C HIS A 199 -1.15 -5.79 10.18
N PHE A 200 -1.67 -6.70 11.01
CA PHE A 200 -2.39 -6.34 12.24
C PHE A 200 -1.81 -6.91 13.55
N SER A 201 -0.82 -7.83 13.51
CA SER A 201 -0.18 -8.27 14.77
C SER A 201 0.61 -7.13 15.38
N ARG A 202 0.32 -6.81 16.63
CA ARG A 202 1.18 -5.94 17.45
C ARG A 202 2.53 -6.64 17.65
N ALA A 203 3.62 -5.88 17.50
CA ALA A 203 4.95 -6.34 17.86
C ALA A 203 5.07 -6.41 19.36
#